data_11d0ffd1543fada6d298c09f30b74626
#
_entry.id   11d0ffd1543fada6d298c09f30b74626
#
_cell.length_a   1.000
_cell.length_b   1.000
_cell.length_c   1.000
_cell.angle_alpha   90.00
_cell.angle_beta   90.00
_cell.angle_gamma   90.00
#
_symmetry.space_group_name_H-M   'P 1'
#
loop_
_entity.id
_entity.type
_entity.pdbx_description
1 polymer ?
#
loop_
_entity_poly.entity_id
_entity_poly.type
_entity_poly.pdbx_seq_one_letter_code
_entity_poly.pdbx_strand_id
1 'polypeptide(L)' 'MVKVIASSLRKGNVVEHDDGKLYVVLVAENIHPGKGNSVTKVDMRRISDGVKVAASWRTVEMVEKADVDERAYNF' A
#
# COMPACT_ATOMS: atom_id res chain seq x y z
N MET A 1 11.52 -7.30 2.71
CA MET A 1 10.23 -6.95 2.12
C MET A 1 9.43 -8.17 1.84
N VAL A 2 8.15 -8.08 2.02
CA VAL A 2 7.27 -9.20 1.73
C VAL A 2 6.24 -8.79 0.71
N LYS A 3 5.74 -9.73 -0.06
CA LYS A 3 4.69 -9.47 -1.00
C LYS A 3 3.37 -9.78 -0.35
N VAL A 4 2.44 -8.85 -0.47
CA VAL A 4 1.09 -9.05 0.06
C VAL A 4 0.11 -8.67 -1.03
N ILE A 5 -1.10 -9.16 -0.95
CA ILE A 5 -2.09 -8.77 -1.93
C ILE A 5 -2.54 -7.35 -1.63
N ALA A 6 -2.86 -6.62 -2.69
CA ALA A 6 -3.18 -5.21 -2.54
C ALA A 6 -4.35 -4.98 -1.61
N SER A 7 -5.32 -5.89 -1.61
CA SER A 7 -6.50 -5.70 -0.76
C SER A 7 -6.18 -5.81 0.72
N SER A 8 -4.99 -6.28 1.07
CA SER A 8 -4.62 -6.37 2.48
C SER A 8 -3.95 -5.12 3.00
N LEU A 9 -3.72 -4.13 2.16
CA LEU A 9 -3.06 -2.92 2.60
C LEU A 9 -3.95 -2.12 3.53
N ARG A 10 -3.34 -1.48 4.51
CA ARG A 10 -4.05 -0.67 5.48
C ARG A 10 -3.30 0.63 5.69
N LYS A 11 -4.00 1.59 6.26
CA LYS A 11 -3.39 2.83 6.61
C LYS A 11 -2.19 2.60 7.51
N GLY A 12 -1.12 3.26 7.21
CA GLY A 12 0.13 3.13 7.97
C GLY A 12 1.09 2.10 7.45
N ASN A 13 0.67 1.28 6.51
CA ASN A 13 1.61 0.33 5.92
C ASN A 13 2.59 1.07 5.02
N VAL A 14 3.77 0.53 4.86
CA VAL A 14 4.76 1.10 3.97
C VAL A 14 4.94 0.14 2.81
N VAL A 15 4.84 0.64 1.60
CA VAL A 15 4.96 -0.19 0.42
C VAL A 15 6.05 0.34 -0.47
N GLU A 16 6.63 -0.53 -1.27
CA GLU A 16 7.61 -0.13 -2.25
C GLU A 16 6.92 -0.01 -3.59
N HIS A 17 7.15 1.08 -4.27
CA HIS A 17 6.49 1.36 -5.53
C HIS A 17 7.43 2.25 -6.33
N ASP A 18 7.29 2.22 -7.62
CA ASP A 18 7.99 3.17 -8.47
C ASP A 18 9.50 3.08 -8.30
N ASP A 19 10.03 1.91 -8.60
CA ASP A 19 11.47 1.69 -8.60
C ASP A 19 12.12 1.78 -7.25
N GLY A 20 11.50 1.22 -6.27
CA GLY A 20 12.14 1.11 -4.98
C GLY A 20 11.91 2.26 -4.05
N LYS A 21 11.06 3.20 -4.41
CA LYS A 21 10.73 4.26 -3.49
C LYS A 21 9.71 3.77 -2.49
N LEU A 22 9.82 4.21 -1.27
CA LEU A 22 8.92 3.79 -0.22
C LEU A 22 7.83 4.82 -0.01
N TYR A 23 6.64 4.32 0.22
CA TYR A 23 5.47 5.16 0.42
C TYR A 23 4.71 4.67 1.63
N VAL A 24 4.15 5.58 2.38
CA VAL A 24 3.30 5.20 3.51
C VAL A 24 1.85 5.32 3.07
N VAL A 25 1.07 4.30 3.34
CA VAL A 25 -0.33 4.26 2.93
C VAL A 25 -1.13 5.17 3.83
N LEU A 26 -1.87 6.08 3.23
CA LEU A 26 -2.73 6.99 3.98
C LEU A 26 -4.17 6.47 4.00
N VAL A 27 -4.63 5.96 2.87
CA VAL A 27 -5.98 5.42 2.76
C VAL A 27 -5.92 4.22 1.85
N ALA A 28 -6.58 3.16 2.20
CA ALA A 28 -6.71 2.00 1.32
C ALA A 28 -8.18 1.64 1.23
N GLU A 29 -8.69 1.56 0.00
CA GLU A 29 -10.09 1.35 -0.19
C GLU A 29 -10.30 0.30 -1.26
N ASN A 30 -11.13 -0.69 -1.00
CA ASN A 30 -11.44 -1.71 -1.98
C ASN A 30 -12.72 -1.33 -2.69
N ILE A 31 -12.69 -1.29 -4.00
CA ILE A 31 -13.83 -0.87 -4.79
C ILE A 31 -14.30 -2.05 -5.62
N HIS A 32 -15.60 -2.31 -5.54
CA HIS A 32 -16.19 -3.41 -6.28
C HIS A 32 -17.18 -2.82 -7.26
N PRO A 33 -16.78 -2.61 -8.48
CA PRO A 33 -17.65 -1.91 -9.43
C PRO A 33 -18.82 -2.72 -9.95
N GLY A 34 -19.09 -3.81 -9.39
CA GLY A 34 -20.31 -4.51 -9.76
C GLY A 34 -20.17 -5.47 -10.89
N LYS A 35 -19.25 -5.31 -11.78
CA LYS A 35 -19.07 -6.30 -12.72
C LYS A 35 -17.67 -6.50 -12.93
N GLY A 36 -17.22 -7.58 -12.76
CA GLY A 36 -15.89 -7.90 -13.08
C GLY A 36 -14.95 -7.63 -11.96
N ASN A 37 -13.92 -6.94 -12.23
CA ASN A 37 -12.77 -6.88 -11.36
C ASN A 37 -12.91 -5.88 -10.25
N SER A 38 -12.47 -6.27 -9.08
CA SER A 38 -12.37 -5.33 -7.98
C SER A 38 -11.00 -4.69 -8.02
N VAL A 39 -10.91 -3.48 -7.55
CA VAL A 39 -9.63 -2.78 -7.47
C VAL A 39 -9.46 -2.20 -6.08
N THR A 40 -8.22 -2.04 -5.67
CA THR A 40 -7.87 -1.40 -4.41
C THR A 40 -7.25 -0.06 -4.74
N LYS A 41 -7.89 1.00 -4.32
CA LYS A 41 -7.37 2.33 -4.49
C LYS A 41 -6.61 2.71 -3.24
N VAL A 42 -5.40 3.17 -3.39
CA VAL A 42 -4.54 3.50 -2.26
C VAL A 42 -4.01 4.90 -2.45
N ASP A 43 -4.22 5.73 -1.44
CA ASP A 43 -3.57 7.02 -1.39
C ASP A 43 -2.38 6.86 -0.48
N MET A 44 -1.23 7.27 -0.94
CA MET A 44 -0.02 7.10 -0.17
C MET A 44 0.86 8.30 -0.35
N ARG A 45 1.84 8.43 0.52
CA ARG A 45 2.75 9.56 0.50
C ARG A 45 4.16 9.05 0.39
N ARG A 46 4.94 9.60 -0.52
CA ARG A 46 6.32 9.20 -0.66
C ARG A 46 7.10 9.66 0.57
N ILE A 47 7.84 8.75 1.16
CA ILE A 47 8.51 9.07 2.41
C ILE A 47 9.64 10.06 2.18
N SER A 48 10.32 9.94 1.05
CA SER A 48 11.52 10.73 0.87
C SER A 48 11.23 12.22 0.74
N ASP A 49 10.13 12.60 0.13
CA ASP A 49 9.85 14.02 -0.05
C ASP A 49 8.42 14.40 0.32
N GLY A 50 7.61 13.46 0.73
CA GLY A 50 6.28 13.77 1.20
C GLY A 50 5.25 14.01 0.12
N VAL A 51 5.56 13.68 -1.12
CA VAL A 51 4.62 13.90 -2.20
C VAL A 51 3.51 12.87 -2.13
N LYS A 52 2.27 13.33 -2.24
CA LYS A 52 1.14 12.44 -2.21
C LYS A 52 0.92 11.82 -3.56
N VAL A 53 0.71 10.54 -3.60
CA VAL A 53 0.53 9.79 -4.83
C VAL A 53 -0.66 8.87 -4.65
N ALA A 54 -1.47 8.76 -5.67
CA ALA A 54 -2.57 7.81 -5.66
C ALA A 54 -2.23 6.67 -6.59
N ALA A 55 -2.52 5.47 -6.17
CA ALA A 55 -2.27 4.30 -6.99
C ALA A 55 -3.46 3.36 -6.86
N SER A 56 -3.63 2.51 -7.85
CA SER A 56 -4.67 1.50 -7.75
C SER A 56 -4.14 0.21 -8.31
N TRP A 57 -4.51 -0.88 -7.68
CA TRP A 57 -4.12 -2.20 -8.10
C TRP A 57 -5.35 -3.08 -8.08
N ARG A 58 -5.29 -4.19 -8.80
CA ARG A 58 -6.34 -5.17 -8.66
C ARG A 58 -6.24 -5.80 -7.29
N THR A 59 -7.37 -6.18 -6.72
CA THR A 59 -7.37 -6.71 -5.37
C THR A 59 -6.49 -7.96 -5.24
N VAL A 60 -6.32 -8.71 -6.31
CA VAL A 60 -5.51 -9.91 -6.25
C VAL A 60 -4.05 -9.67 -6.61
N GLU A 61 -3.72 -8.44 -6.92
CA GLU A 61 -2.36 -8.14 -7.33
C GLU A 61 -1.44 -8.07 -6.13
N MET A 62 -0.22 -8.53 -6.28
CA MET A 62 0.72 -8.53 -5.19
C MET A 62 1.55 -7.27 -5.23
N VAL A 63 1.80 -6.70 -4.06
CA VAL A 63 2.65 -5.52 -3.95
C VAL A 63 3.70 -5.80 -2.90
N GLU A 64 4.82 -5.10 -2.99
CA GLU A 64 5.89 -5.24 -2.04
C GLU A 64 5.61 -4.36 -0.84
N LYS A 65 5.55 -4.96 0.34
CA LYS A 65 5.33 -4.22 1.55
C LYS A 65 6.59 -4.25 2.38
N ALA A 66 7.05 -3.09 2.82
CA ALA A 66 8.22 -3.02 3.66
C ALA A 66 7.87 -3.57 5.03
N ASP A 67 8.67 -4.49 5.50
CA ASP A 67 8.40 -5.12 6.76
C ASP A 67 9.02 -4.28 7.85
N VAL A 68 8.31 -3.30 8.32
CA VAL A 68 8.80 -2.44 9.35
C VAL A 68 8.37 -3.02 10.67
N ASP A 69 9.36 -3.40 11.45
CA ASP A 69 9.09 -4.04 12.67
C ASP A 69 8.96 -3.05 13.74
N GLU A 70 7.81 -2.63 14.03
CA GLU A 70 7.68 -1.67 14.98
C GLU A 70 7.27 -2.16 16.24
N ARG A 71 7.17 -3.37 16.48
CA ARG A 71 6.83 -3.76 17.73
C ARG A 71 7.82 -3.54 18.60
N ALA A 72 8.66 -3.23 18.33
CA ALA A 72 9.55 -3.16 19.17
C ALA A 72 9.55 -2.24 20.15
N TYR A 73 9.38 -2.11 20.48
CA TYR A 73 9.55 -1.25 21.26
C TYR A 73 9.05 -1.03 22.22
N ASN A 74 8.78 -1.26 22.53
CA ASN A 74 8.43 -1.03 23.29
C ASN A 74 8.61 -0.95 24.04
N PHE A 75 8.72 -0.69 24.40
CA PHE A 75 8.91 -0.47 25.08
C PHE A 75 8.80 -0.02 25.37
#